data_ce76b505d7240d0dcdaa8a3587b8110f
#
_entry.id   ce76b505d7240d0dcdaa8a3587b8110f
#
_cell.length_a   1.000
_cell.length_b   1.000
_cell.length_c   1.000
_cell.angle_alpha   90.00
_cell.angle_beta   90.00
_cell.angle_gamma   90.00
#
_symmetry.space_group_name_H-M   'P 1'
#
loop_
_entity.id
_entity.type
_entity.pdbx_description
1 polymer ?
#
loop_
_entity_poly.entity_id
_entity_poly.type
_entity_poly.pdbx_seq_one_letter_code
_entity_poly.pdbx_strand_id
1 'polypeptide(L)'
;MKTAILIPARLKSTRLADKMLVELDGVPLIKRVYDICSQTDYDTYVVTDSLEIAEICPSFILTEEARNGTERCAMAAKQLDYDYYVNVQGDMPDVRPDMINLVAEQLKDEYSVTTLYTDMREEEQNKPDSVKLIRNGNEALWMGRGMTGYGDWHLGIYGYAKVALDMYLHLDVFVEETVEKLEQLRWLKNGFKIGCFHTDFNGVEINTKEDVLLWNYKNNA
;
A
#
# COMPACT_ATOMS: atom_id res chain seq x y z
N MET A 1 15.94 11.98 -10.67
CA MET A 1 14.58 12.07 -10.14
C MET A 1 14.63 11.56 -8.71
N LYS A 2 14.07 12.31 -7.77
CA LYS A 2 14.07 11.96 -6.34
C LYS A 2 12.82 11.18 -6.01
N THR A 3 12.98 10.06 -5.30
CA THR A 3 11.86 9.21 -4.85
C THR A 3 11.88 9.08 -3.32
N ALA A 4 10.72 9.12 -2.68
CA ALA A 4 10.56 8.82 -1.26
C ALA A 4 9.53 7.69 -1.05
N ILE A 5 9.70 6.95 0.04
CA ILE A 5 8.74 5.94 0.50
C ILE A 5 7.87 6.56 1.60
N LEU A 6 6.58 6.41 1.46
CA LEU A 6 5.58 6.81 2.44
C LEU A 6 4.88 5.56 2.98
N ILE A 7 4.88 5.39 4.30
CA ILE A 7 4.22 4.28 4.99
C ILE A 7 3.03 4.86 5.78
N PRO A 8 1.82 4.90 5.18
CA PRO A 8 0.65 5.43 5.88
C PRO A 8 0.25 4.51 7.03
N ALA A 9 0.13 5.09 8.20
CA ALA A 9 -0.22 4.38 9.43
C ALA A 9 -1.26 5.17 10.23
N ARG A 10 -2.18 4.45 10.88
CA ARG A 10 -3.14 5.01 11.83
C ARG A 10 -3.31 4.10 13.02
N LEU A 11 -3.56 4.68 14.20
CA LEU A 11 -3.77 3.90 15.40
C LEU A 11 -5.08 3.13 15.35
N LYS A 12 -6.17 3.81 14.96
CA LYS A 12 -7.51 3.20 14.86
C LYS A 12 -7.59 2.18 13.74
N SER A 13 -7.79 0.93 14.10
CA SER A 13 -8.08 -0.19 13.17
C SER A 13 -9.33 -0.92 13.62
N THR A 14 -10.19 -1.30 12.68
CA THR A 14 -11.51 -1.90 12.98
C THR A 14 -11.46 -3.40 13.23
N ARG A 15 -10.53 -4.12 12.60
CA ARG A 15 -10.42 -5.59 12.67
C ARG A 15 -9.39 -6.05 13.70
N LEU A 16 -8.31 -5.32 13.84
CA LEU A 16 -7.22 -5.59 14.78
C LEU A 16 -6.86 -4.28 15.49
N ALA A 17 -7.24 -4.17 16.77
CA ALA A 17 -6.94 -2.97 17.55
C ALA A 17 -5.43 -2.68 17.56
N ASP A 18 -5.07 -1.41 17.45
CA ASP A 18 -3.70 -0.91 17.47
C ASP A 18 -2.75 -1.69 16.52
N LYS A 19 -3.27 -2.07 15.36
CA LYS A 19 -2.62 -2.95 14.39
C LYS A 19 -1.15 -2.61 14.15
N MET A 20 -0.83 -1.34 14.02
CA MET A 20 0.55 -0.87 13.75
C MET A 20 1.53 -1.14 14.89
N LEU A 21 1.02 -1.31 16.11
CA LEU A 21 1.79 -1.56 17.32
C LEU A 21 1.88 -3.05 17.67
N VAL A 22 1.14 -3.91 16.98
CA VAL A 22 1.20 -5.36 17.19
C VAL A 22 2.61 -5.85 16.93
N GLU A 23 3.16 -6.60 17.86
CA GLU A 23 4.50 -7.15 17.75
C GLU A 23 4.52 -8.45 16.92
N LEU A 24 5.43 -8.49 15.98
CA LEU A 24 5.84 -9.68 15.24
C LEU A 24 7.29 -9.99 15.64
N ASP A 25 7.51 -11.08 16.35
CA ASP A 25 8.80 -11.43 16.96
C ASP A 25 9.41 -10.30 17.81
N GLY A 26 8.59 -9.67 18.65
CA GLY A 26 9.03 -8.60 19.55
C GLY A 26 9.32 -7.25 18.87
N VAL A 27 9.00 -7.11 17.57
CA VAL A 27 9.16 -5.85 16.82
C VAL A 27 7.79 -5.34 16.38
N PRO A 28 7.39 -4.09 16.68
CA PRO A 28 6.15 -3.51 16.21
C PRO A 28 6.01 -3.61 14.68
N LEU A 29 4.82 -3.93 14.19
CA LEU A 29 4.54 -4.12 12.78
C LEU A 29 5.01 -2.94 11.92
N ILE A 30 4.70 -1.71 12.35
CA ILE A 30 5.12 -0.49 11.62
C ILE A 30 6.64 -0.35 11.56
N LYS A 31 7.35 -0.71 12.63
CA LYS A 31 8.81 -0.65 12.68
C LYS A 31 9.44 -1.67 11.74
N ARG A 32 8.88 -2.87 11.68
CA ARG A 32 9.33 -3.91 10.76
C ARG A 32 9.21 -3.48 9.30
N VAL A 33 8.06 -2.94 8.91
CA VAL A 33 7.86 -2.41 7.54
C VAL A 33 8.81 -1.25 7.26
N TYR A 34 8.98 -0.32 8.20
CA TYR A 34 9.92 0.79 8.08
C TYR A 34 11.36 0.30 7.87
N ASP A 35 11.82 -0.68 8.64
CA ASP A 35 13.18 -1.20 8.54
C ASP A 35 13.46 -1.90 7.20
N ILE A 36 12.45 -2.57 6.63
CA ILE A 36 12.57 -3.15 5.29
C ILE A 36 12.63 -2.05 4.22
N CYS A 37 11.75 -1.07 4.28
CA CYS A 37 11.75 0.07 3.36
C CYS A 37 13.09 0.82 3.38
N SER A 38 13.67 0.98 4.57
CA SER A 38 14.96 1.66 4.77
C SER A 38 16.18 0.89 4.23
N GLN A 39 16.01 -0.33 3.72
CA GLN A 39 17.07 -1.07 3.02
C GLN A 39 17.20 -0.64 1.55
N THR A 40 16.27 0.14 1.03
CA THR A 40 16.37 0.74 -0.30
C THR A 40 17.18 2.04 -0.26
N ASP A 41 17.56 2.57 -1.42
CA ASP A 41 18.23 3.87 -1.55
C ASP A 41 17.27 5.07 -1.44
N TYR A 42 15.98 4.86 -1.07
CA TYR A 42 14.98 5.91 -0.99
C TYR A 42 14.79 6.39 0.45
N ASP A 43 14.57 7.69 0.61
CA ASP A 43 14.20 8.26 1.89
C ASP A 43 12.83 7.69 2.33
N THR A 44 12.75 7.20 3.56
CA THR A 44 11.56 6.50 4.09
C THR A 44 10.93 7.30 5.22
N TYR A 45 9.60 7.48 5.17
CA TYR A 45 8.83 8.19 6.17
C TYR A 45 7.58 7.40 6.57
N VAL A 46 7.37 7.25 7.89
CA VAL A 46 6.05 6.88 8.42
C VAL A 46 5.16 8.11 8.37
N VAL A 47 3.95 7.97 7.85
CA VAL A 47 3.00 9.06 7.71
C VAL A 47 1.78 8.78 8.57
N THR A 48 1.55 9.59 9.61
CA THR A 48 0.56 9.28 10.64
C THR A 48 -0.04 10.55 11.28
N ASP A 49 -1.20 10.39 11.91
CA ASP A 49 -1.84 11.36 12.81
C ASP A 49 -1.63 11.01 14.31
N SER A 50 -0.86 9.97 14.60
CA SER A 50 -0.58 9.49 15.95
C SER A 50 0.88 9.72 16.34
N LEU A 51 1.12 10.48 17.41
CA LEU A 51 2.47 10.64 17.97
C LEU A 51 3.04 9.31 18.48
N GLU A 52 2.20 8.44 19.03
CA GLU A 52 2.61 7.12 19.50
C GLU A 52 3.20 6.25 18.37
N ILE A 53 2.62 6.28 17.17
CA ILE A 53 3.18 5.61 16.01
C ILE A 53 4.43 6.34 15.49
N ALA A 54 4.41 7.68 15.46
CA ALA A 54 5.50 8.49 14.95
C ALA A 54 6.81 8.25 15.70
N GLU A 55 6.75 8.14 17.03
CA GLU A 55 7.93 7.97 17.88
C GLU A 55 8.63 6.61 17.76
N ILE A 56 7.98 5.62 17.10
CA ILE A 56 8.56 4.28 16.89
C ILE A 56 9.65 4.28 15.81
N CYS A 57 9.52 5.17 14.82
CA CYS A 57 10.39 5.18 13.66
C CYS A 57 11.24 6.47 13.59
N PRO A 58 12.50 6.39 13.10
CA PRO A 58 13.41 7.55 13.07
C PRO A 58 12.92 8.72 12.23
N SER A 59 12.15 8.43 11.15
CA SER A 59 11.65 9.46 10.23
C SER A 59 10.15 9.34 10.07
N PHE A 60 9.45 10.43 10.33
CA PHE A 60 8.00 10.48 10.20
C PHE A 60 7.50 11.85 9.73
N ILE A 61 6.28 11.87 9.24
CA ILE A 61 5.54 13.08 8.89
C ILE A 61 4.18 13.02 9.59
N LEU A 62 3.88 14.06 10.34
CA LEU A 62 2.55 14.22 10.93
C LEU A 62 1.59 14.82 9.91
N THR A 63 0.40 14.23 9.82
CA THR A 63 -0.70 14.72 9.01
C THR A 63 -1.94 14.92 9.87
N GLU A 64 -2.91 15.62 9.33
CA GLU A 64 -4.27 15.59 9.87
C GLU A 64 -4.92 14.22 9.65
N GLU A 65 -6.14 14.02 10.19
CA GLU A 65 -6.93 12.82 9.94
C GLU A 65 -7.19 12.65 8.44
N ALA A 66 -6.96 11.46 7.93
CA ALA A 66 -7.17 11.11 6.52
C ALA A 66 -8.19 9.97 6.39
N ARG A 67 -9.02 10.04 5.34
CA ARG A 67 -10.04 9.02 5.06
C ARG A 67 -9.42 7.67 4.70
N ASN A 68 -8.25 7.70 4.05
CA ASN A 68 -7.56 6.50 3.54
C ASN A 68 -6.04 6.72 3.44
N GLY A 69 -5.31 5.67 3.06
CA GLY A 69 -3.84 5.68 2.95
C GLY A 69 -3.33 6.60 1.84
N THR A 70 -3.97 6.61 0.69
CA THR A 70 -3.57 7.48 -0.45
C THR A 70 -3.77 8.97 -0.12
N GLU A 71 -4.86 9.33 0.55
CA GLU A 71 -5.09 10.71 1.00
C GLU A 71 -4.01 11.14 2.00
N ARG A 72 -3.63 10.26 2.93
CA ARG A 72 -2.55 10.52 3.89
C ARG A 72 -1.22 10.73 3.19
N CYS A 73 -0.89 9.89 2.20
CA CYS A 73 0.30 10.07 1.36
C CYS A 73 0.27 11.40 0.59
N ALA A 74 -0.88 11.79 0.05
CA ALA A 74 -1.03 13.07 -0.65
C ALA A 74 -0.83 14.29 0.28
N MET A 75 -1.29 14.20 1.54
CA MET A 75 -1.04 15.24 2.55
C MET A 75 0.46 15.35 2.89
N ALA A 76 1.14 14.22 3.04
CA ALA A 76 2.57 14.18 3.31
C ALA A 76 3.40 14.70 2.15
N ALA A 77 3.03 14.35 0.91
CA ALA A 77 3.74 14.78 -0.29
C ALA A 77 3.77 16.31 -0.45
N LYS A 78 2.79 17.04 0.12
CA LYS A 78 2.78 18.51 0.15
C LYS A 78 3.87 19.11 1.05
N GLN A 79 4.38 18.34 2.00
CA GLN A 79 5.42 18.75 2.94
C GLN A 79 6.83 18.34 2.46
N LEU A 80 6.92 17.63 1.34
CA LEU A 80 8.14 17.04 0.80
C LEU A 80 8.42 17.52 -0.62
N ASP A 81 9.69 17.44 -1.03
CA ASP A 81 10.17 17.83 -2.36
C ASP A 81 10.80 16.63 -3.09
N TYR A 82 9.91 15.70 -3.54
CA TYR A 82 10.28 14.55 -4.37
C TYR A 82 9.42 14.53 -5.64
N ASP A 83 9.98 13.93 -6.69
CA ASP A 83 9.30 13.77 -7.98
C ASP A 83 8.31 12.61 -7.94
N TYR A 84 8.67 11.54 -7.19
CA TYR A 84 7.93 10.29 -7.07
C TYR A 84 7.80 9.84 -5.61
N TYR A 85 6.73 9.11 -5.34
CA TYR A 85 6.45 8.53 -4.03
C TYR A 85 6.06 7.06 -4.17
N VAL A 86 6.60 6.21 -3.32
CA VAL A 86 6.15 4.83 -3.17
C VAL A 86 5.35 4.71 -1.87
N ASN A 87 4.11 4.27 -1.98
CA ASN A 87 3.24 3.98 -0.83
C ASN A 87 3.36 2.50 -0.51
N VAL A 88 3.93 2.17 0.64
CA VAL A 88 3.98 0.82 1.20
C VAL A 88 3.01 0.78 2.38
N GLN A 89 2.01 -0.11 2.33
CA GLN A 89 1.07 -0.23 3.43
C GLN A 89 1.76 -0.74 4.70
N GLY A 90 1.46 -0.13 5.85
CA GLY A 90 2.08 -0.47 7.13
C GLY A 90 1.76 -1.88 7.65
N ASP A 91 0.88 -2.61 6.97
CA ASP A 91 0.47 -3.99 7.31
C ASP A 91 1.10 -5.07 6.42
N MET A 92 2.14 -4.73 5.66
CA MET A 92 2.87 -5.64 4.77
C MET A 92 4.26 -6.01 5.34
N PRO A 93 4.36 -6.84 6.40
CA PRO A 93 5.65 -7.17 7.03
C PRO A 93 6.59 -7.99 6.12
N ASP A 94 6.05 -8.57 5.06
CA ASP A 94 6.79 -9.38 4.09
C ASP A 94 7.05 -8.64 2.76
N VAL A 95 6.86 -7.30 2.73
CA VAL A 95 7.29 -6.49 1.58
C VAL A 95 8.80 -6.64 1.39
N ARG A 96 9.28 -6.56 0.15
CA ARG A 96 10.71 -6.68 -0.15
C ARG A 96 11.23 -5.45 -0.90
N PRO A 97 12.53 -5.12 -0.75
CA PRO A 97 13.14 -4.01 -1.47
C PRO A 97 12.99 -4.08 -2.99
N ASP A 98 13.04 -5.29 -3.58
CA ASP A 98 12.85 -5.48 -5.03
C ASP A 98 11.44 -5.10 -5.50
N MET A 99 10.41 -5.33 -4.69
CA MET A 99 9.03 -4.90 -4.97
C MET A 99 8.92 -3.37 -4.96
N ILE A 100 9.55 -2.71 -3.99
CA ILE A 100 9.57 -1.25 -3.87
C ILE A 100 10.28 -0.63 -5.08
N ASN A 101 11.44 -1.17 -5.45
CA ASN A 101 12.21 -0.72 -6.61
C ASN A 101 11.41 -0.91 -7.91
N LEU A 102 10.77 -2.09 -8.09
CA LEU A 102 9.97 -2.37 -9.27
C LEU A 102 8.84 -1.34 -9.45
N VAL A 103 8.09 -1.03 -8.41
CA VAL A 103 7.01 -0.03 -8.45
C VAL A 103 7.55 1.36 -8.81
N ALA A 104 8.68 1.76 -8.21
CA ALA A 104 9.28 3.07 -8.46
C ALA A 104 9.84 3.21 -9.88
N GLU A 105 10.51 2.17 -10.39
CA GLU A 105 11.14 2.15 -11.71
C GLU A 105 10.13 2.18 -12.86
N GLN A 106 8.90 1.74 -12.61
CA GLN A 106 7.83 1.74 -13.61
C GLN A 106 7.06 3.06 -13.69
N LEU A 107 7.34 4.01 -12.79
CA LEU A 107 6.80 5.36 -12.87
C LEU A 107 7.48 6.12 -14.01
N LYS A 108 6.76 6.29 -15.11
CA LYS A 108 7.21 6.95 -16.34
C LYS A 108 6.05 7.75 -16.94
N ASP A 109 6.31 8.39 -18.07
CA ASP A 109 5.30 9.21 -18.77
C ASP A 109 3.99 8.47 -19.08
N GLU A 110 4.07 7.14 -19.28
CA GLU A 110 2.89 6.31 -19.56
C GLU A 110 2.02 6.08 -18.32
N TYR A 111 2.65 5.91 -17.14
CA TYR A 111 1.96 5.62 -15.88
C TYR A 111 2.38 6.59 -14.78
N SER A 112 1.48 7.48 -14.40
CA SER A 112 1.65 8.33 -13.21
C SER A 112 1.25 7.64 -11.90
N VAL A 113 0.62 6.47 -12.01
CA VAL A 113 0.27 5.55 -10.91
C VAL A 113 0.69 4.14 -11.29
N THR A 114 1.40 3.45 -10.41
CA THR A 114 1.83 2.06 -10.60
C THR A 114 1.46 1.20 -9.39
N THR A 115 1.33 -0.10 -9.59
CA THR A 115 1.09 -1.09 -8.53
C THR A 115 1.63 -2.45 -8.92
N LEU A 116 1.59 -3.41 -7.99
CA LEU A 116 2.01 -4.78 -8.21
C LEU A 116 0.85 -5.77 -8.11
N TYR A 117 1.05 -6.91 -8.74
CA TYR A 117 0.19 -8.08 -8.58
C TYR A 117 1.04 -9.35 -8.56
N THR A 118 0.44 -10.41 -8.06
CA THR A 118 0.99 -11.77 -8.10
C THR A 118 -0.08 -12.75 -8.57
N ASP A 119 0.32 -13.98 -8.84
CA ASP A 119 -0.62 -15.03 -9.21
C ASP A 119 -1.62 -15.30 -8.07
N MET A 120 -2.91 -15.46 -8.44
CA MET A 120 -3.96 -15.72 -7.48
C MET A 120 -3.79 -17.10 -6.85
N ARG A 121 -3.67 -17.16 -5.55
CA ARG A 121 -3.66 -18.42 -4.79
C ARG A 121 -5.08 -18.93 -4.60
N GLU A 122 -5.23 -20.26 -4.53
CA GLU A 122 -6.53 -20.90 -4.35
C GLU A 122 -7.25 -20.41 -3.08
N GLU A 123 -6.51 -20.27 -1.97
CA GLU A 123 -7.04 -19.79 -0.70
C GLU A 123 -7.46 -18.30 -0.72
N GLU A 124 -6.92 -17.50 -1.66
CA GLU A 124 -7.23 -16.08 -1.77
C GLU A 124 -8.39 -15.77 -2.73
N GLN A 125 -8.72 -16.70 -3.63
CA GLN A 125 -9.70 -16.49 -4.70
C GLN A 125 -11.09 -16.04 -4.20
N ASN A 126 -11.51 -16.58 -3.07
CA ASN A 126 -12.84 -16.35 -2.52
C ASN A 126 -12.82 -15.46 -1.25
N LYS A 127 -11.64 -14.99 -0.81
CA LYS A 127 -11.57 -14.10 0.34
C LYS A 127 -12.00 -12.69 -0.03
N PRO A 128 -12.90 -12.06 0.74
CA PRO A 128 -13.33 -10.68 0.49
C PRO A 128 -12.21 -9.65 0.79
N ASP A 129 -11.21 -10.02 1.57
CA ASP A 129 -10.07 -9.14 1.87
C ASP A 129 -9.03 -9.11 0.74
N SER A 130 -8.97 -10.15 -0.09
CA SER A 130 -8.07 -10.19 -1.24
C SER A 130 -8.65 -9.40 -2.41
N VAL A 131 -7.91 -8.43 -2.89
CA VAL A 131 -8.30 -7.61 -4.03
C VAL A 131 -7.94 -8.33 -5.32
N LYS A 132 -8.91 -8.49 -6.23
CA LYS A 132 -8.72 -9.08 -7.55
C LYS A 132 -8.48 -7.97 -8.55
N LEU A 133 -7.45 -8.15 -9.39
CA LEU A 133 -7.07 -7.25 -10.46
C LEU A 133 -7.44 -7.86 -11.82
N ILE A 134 -8.14 -7.09 -12.64
CA ILE A 134 -8.35 -7.36 -14.06
C ILE A 134 -7.47 -6.40 -14.86
N ARG A 135 -6.67 -6.92 -15.77
CA ARG A 135 -5.71 -6.14 -16.56
C ARG A 135 -5.70 -6.50 -18.04
N ASN A 136 -5.16 -5.60 -18.84
CA ASN A 136 -4.77 -5.83 -20.22
C ASN A 136 -3.28 -5.51 -20.36
N GLY A 137 -2.45 -6.53 -20.56
CA GLY A 137 -1.00 -6.34 -20.47
C GLY A 137 -0.60 -5.79 -19.10
N ASN A 138 0.06 -4.65 -19.09
CA ASN A 138 0.49 -3.95 -17.87
C ASN A 138 -0.48 -2.83 -17.45
N GLU A 139 -1.67 -2.74 -18.00
CA GLU A 139 -2.66 -1.72 -17.64
C GLU A 139 -3.80 -2.35 -16.83
N ALA A 140 -4.08 -1.82 -15.63
CA ALA A 140 -5.21 -2.22 -14.83
C ALA A 140 -6.51 -1.73 -15.46
N LEU A 141 -7.46 -2.65 -15.66
CA LEU A 141 -8.80 -2.33 -16.16
C LEU A 141 -9.80 -2.17 -15.01
N TRP A 142 -9.69 -3.01 -13.99
CA TRP A 142 -10.56 -2.97 -12.81
C TRP A 142 -9.92 -3.66 -11.62
N MET A 143 -10.35 -3.25 -10.42
CA MET A 143 -10.00 -3.92 -9.16
C MET A 143 -11.26 -4.08 -8.30
N GLY A 144 -11.38 -5.20 -7.59
CA GLY A 144 -12.55 -5.44 -6.73
C GLY A 144 -12.33 -6.53 -5.70
N ARG A 145 -12.98 -6.37 -4.55
CA ARG A 145 -13.03 -7.39 -3.48
C ARG A 145 -14.17 -8.37 -3.71
N GLY A 146 -15.27 -7.89 -4.29
CA GLY A 146 -16.45 -8.69 -4.58
C GLY A 146 -16.31 -9.70 -5.72
N MET A 147 -15.22 -9.66 -6.49
CA MET A 147 -14.93 -10.64 -7.53
C MET A 147 -14.45 -11.96 -6.93
N THR A 148 -14.89 -13.08 -7.49
CA THR A 148 -14.51 -14.43 -7.04
C THR A 148 -14.18 -15.34 -8.20
N GLY A 149 -13.16 -16.20 -8.03
CA GLY A 149 -12.81 -17.26 -9.00
C GLY A 149 -12.01 -16.81 -10.21
N TYR A 150 -11.63 -15.52 -10.32
CA TYR A 150 -10.82 -15.00 -11.42
C TYR A 150 -10.09 -13.70 -11.04
N GLY A 151 -9.12 -13.30 -11.85
CA GLY A 151 -8.27 -12.12 -11.64
C GLY A 151 -6.94 -12.46 -10.97
N ASP A 152 -5.99 -11.57 -11.09
CA ASP A 152 -4.70 -11.66 -10.39
C ASP A 152 -4.86 -11.11 -8.95
N TRP A 153 -3.99 -11.52 -8.04
CA TRP A 153 -4.00 -10.98 -6.68
C TRP A 153 -3.24 -9.65 -6.63
N HIS A 154 -3.98 -8.57 -6.44
CA HIS A 154 -3.41 -7.24 -6.29
C HIS A 154 -2.71 -7.08 -4.93
N LEU A 155 -1.55 -6.44 -4.93
CA LEU A 155 -0.74 -6.15 -3.74
C LEU A 155 -0.84 -4.67 -3.36
N GLY A 156 -0.96 -4.38 -2.06
CA GLY A 156 -1.17 -3.05 -1.51
C GLY A 156 0.07 -2.13 -1.54
N ILE A 157 0.85 -2.16 -2.61
CA ILE A 157 2.00 -1.28 -2.83
C ILE A 157 1.80 -0.46 -4.10
N TYR A 158 2.10 0.85 -4.04
CA TYR A 158 1.85 1.76 -5.15
C TYR A 158 3.00 2.71 -5.37
N GLY A 159 3.22 3.08 -6.63
CA GLY A 159 4.03 4.22 -7.00
C GLY A 159 3.13 5.36 -7.48
N TYR A 160 3.51 6.59 -7.17
CA TYR A 160 2.81 7.79 -7.60
C TYR A 160 3.80 8.84 -8.11
N ALA A 161 3.55 9.39 -9.28
CA ALA A 161 4.14 10.68 -9.64
C ALA A 161 3.54 11.76 -8.70
N LYS A 162 4.35 12.77 -8.34
CA LYS A 162 3.88 13.86 -7.47
C LYS A 162 2.58 14.48 -7.97
N VAL A 163 2.50 14.75 -9.26
CA VAL A 163 1.30 15.35 -9.89
C VAL A 163 0.05 14.48 -9.67
N ALA A 164 0.17 13.15 -9.69
CA ALA A 164 -0.94 12.25 -9.40
C ALA A 164 -1.42 12.45 -7.96
N LEU A 165 -0.54 12.37 -6.95
CA LEU A 165 -0.93 12.60 -5.56
C LEU A 165 -1.54 14.00 -5.33
N ASP A 166 -0.99 15.04 -5.94
CA ASP A 166 -1.53 16.40 -5.85
C ASP A 166 -2.98 16.47 -6.40
N MET A 167 -3.26 15.73 -7.48
CA MET A 167 -4.60 15.67 -8.06
C MET A 167 -5.58 14.83 -7.24
N TYR A 168 -5.12 13.78 -6.55
CA TYR A 168 -5.97 12.82 -5.85
C TYR A 168 -7.00 13.46 -4.90
N LEU A 169 -6.61 14.51 -4.20
CA LEU A 169 -7.47 15.22 -3.25
C LEU A 169 -8.62 15.98 -3.92
N HIS A 170 -8.53 16.20 -5.24
CA HIS A 170 -9.48 16.96 -6.06
C HIS A 170 -10.31 16.08 -7.00
N LEU A 171 -9.99 14.76 -7.08
CA LEU A 171 -10.73 13.82 -7.92
C LEU A 171 -12.09 13.48 -7.31
N ASP A 172 -13.06 13.24 -8.18
CA ASP A 172 -14.39 12.79 -7.79
C ASP A 172 -14.33 11.42 -7.11
N VAL A 173 -15.10 11.27 -6.04
CA VAL A 173 -15.28 9.99 -5.32
C VAL A 173 -16.50 9.29 -5.89
N PHE A 174 -16.33 8.04 -6.30
CA PHE A 174 -17.40 7.22 -6.87
C PHE A 174 -17.92 6.20 -5.87
N VAL A 175 -19.14 5.72 -6.08
CA VAL A 175 -19.79 4.75 -5.20
C VAL A 175 -19.00 3.44 -5.11
N GLU A 176 -18.38 3.02 -6.21
CA GLU A 176 -17.58 1.80 -6.28
C GLU A 176 -16.36 1.85 -5.33
N GLU A 177 -15.68 2.99 -5.23
CA GLU A 177 -14.59 3.19 -4.27
C GLU A 177 -15.07 2.94 -2.83
N THR A 178 -16.25 3.46 -2.50
CA THR A 178 -16.83 3.35 -1.16
C THR A 178 -17.30 1.93 -0.85
N VAL A 179 -17.95 1.26 -1.81
CA VAL A 179 -18.47 -0.10 -1.66
C VAL A 179 -17.35 -1.11 -1.58
N GLU A 180 -16.40 -1.04 -2.49
CA GLU A 180 -15.24 -1.95 -2.56
C GLU A 180 -14.17 -1.61 -1.51
N LYS A 181 -14.20 -0.39 -0.93
CA LYS A 181 -13.16 0.15 -0.04
C LYS A 181 -11.78 0.08 -0.70
N LEU A 182 -11.72 0.52 -1.97
CA LEU A 182 -10.55 0.53 -2.83
C LEU A 182 -10.30 1.92 -3.38
N GLU A 183 -9.32 2.60 -2.83
CA GLU A 183 -8.89 3.96 -3.17
C GLU A 183 -8.48 4.11 -4.64
N GLN A 184 -7.98 3.01 -5.23
CA GLN A 184 -7.47 2.93 -6.60
C GLN A 184 -8.59 3.10 -7.64
N LEU A 185 -9.82 2.79 -7.28
CA LEU A 185 -10.97 3.00 -8.16
C LEU A 185 -11.21 4.47 -8.44
N ARG A 186 -10.79 5.38 -7.55
CA ARG A 186 -10.83 6.82 -7.81
C ARG A 186 -9.98 7.19 -9.02
N TRP A 187 -8.76 6.64 -9.12
CA TRP A 187 -7.89 6.85 -10.27
C TRP A 187 -8.53 6.36 -11.58
N LEU A 188 -8.95 5.09 -11.60
CA LEU A 188 -9.53 4.45 -12.78
C LEU A 188 -10.79 5.18 -13.25
N LYS A 189 -11.70 5.53 -12.34
CA LYS A 189 -12.97 6.19 -12.65
C LYS A 189 -12.78 7.64 -13.10
N ASN A 190 -11.69 8.30 -12.74
CA ASN A 190 -11.32 9.62 -13.23
C ASN A 190 -10.41 9.55 -14.49
N GLY A 191 -10.26 8.36 -15.12
CA GLY A 191 -9.57 8.19 -16.39
C GLY A 191 -8.05 8.09 -16.30
N PHE A 192 -7.49 7.90 -15.12
CA PHE A 192 -6.07 7.64 -14.96
C PHE A 192 -5.75 6.19 -15.34
N LYS A 193 -4.62 6.00 -16.02
CA LYS A 193 -4.04 4.69 -16.22
C LYS A 193 -3.23 4.28 -15.00
N ILE A 194 -3.44 3.04 -14.55
CA ILE A 194 -2.63 2.42 -13.50
C ILE A 194 -1.79 1.32 -14.15
N GLY A 195 -0.47 1.47 -14.12
CA GLY A 195 0.45 0.42 -14.52
C GLY A 195 0.49 -0.68 -13.45
N CYS A 196 0.35 -1.94 -13.84
CA CYS A 196 0.40 -3.08 -12.93
C CYS A 196 1.45 -4.10 -13.40
N PHE A 197 2.34 -4.50 -12.48
CA PHE A 197 3.51 -5.31 -12.79
C PHE A 197 3.56 -6.55 -11.91
N HIS A 198 3.96 -7.67 -12.51
CA HIS A 198 4.05 -8.95 -11.79
C HIS A 198 5.24 -8.99 -10.85
N THR A 199 5.03 -9.58 -9.68
CA THR A 199 6.09 -9.98 -8.75
C THR A 199 5.70 -11.27 -8.05
N ASP A 200 6.68 -12.12 -7.77
CA ASP A 200 6.43 -13.28 -6.90
C ASP A 200 6.26 -12.80 -5.45
N PHE A 201 5.09 -13.07 -4.87
CA PHE A 201 4.83 -12.73 -3.48
C PHE A 201 4.21 -13.92 -2.74
N ASN A 202 4.84 -14.32 -1.67
CA ASN A 202 4.38 -15.41 -0.79
C ASN A 202 4.20 -14.95 0.67
N GLY A 203 4.09 -13.64 0.87
CA GLY A 203 3.95 -13.04 2.19
C GLY A 203 2.52 -13.06 2.72
N VAL A 204 2.39 -12.48 3.91
CA VAL A 204 1.12 -12.30 4.62
C VAL A 204 0.90 -10.80 4.83
N GLU A 205 -0.32 -10.34 4.59
CA GLU A 205 -0.79 -9.02 5.02
C GLU A 205 -1.47 -9.17 6.39
N ILE A 206 -1.08 -8.34 7.35
CA ILE A 206 -1.64 -8.42 8.71
C ILE A 206 -2.93 -7.60 8.79
N ASN A 207 -4.07 -8.29 8.86
CA ASN A 207 -5.39 -7.67 8.98
C ASN A 207 -6.16 -8.16 10.21
N THR A 208 -5.89 -9.37 10.67
CA THR A 208 -6.58 -10.03 11.77
C THR A 208 -5.59 -10.66 12.76
N LYS A 209 -6.08 -11.20 13.88
CA LYS A 209 -5.25 -11.97 14.81
C LYS A 209 -4.75 -13.29 14.20
N GLU A 210 -5.54 -13.87 13.33
CA GLU A 210 -5.23 -15.09 12.60
C GLU A 210 -4.03 -14.87 11.66
N ASP A 211 -3.93 -13.68 11.02
CA ASP A 211 -2.78 -13.33 10.17
C ASP A 211 -1.50 -13.20 11.00
N VAL A 212 -1.58 -12.65 12.21
CA VAL A 212 -0.43 -12.58 13.15
C VAL A 212 0.05 -13.99 13.50
N LEU A 213 -0.87 -14.91 13.80
CA LEU A 213 -0.52 -16.30 14.11
C LEU A 213 0.09 -17.01 12.90
N LEU A 214 -0.47 -16.79 11.71
CA LEU A 214 0.04 -17.36 10.47
C LEU A 214 1.45 -16.84 10.15
N TRP A 215 1.66 -15.53 10.32
CA TRP A 215 2.98 -14.92 10.10
C TRP A 215 4.03 -15.49 11.05
N ASN A 216 3.72 -15.56 12.35
CA ASN A 216 4.60 -16.14 13.35
C ASN A 216 4.91 -17.62 13.05
N TYR A 217 3.92 -18.40 12.62
CA TYR A 217 4.13 -19.78 12.24
C TYR A 217 5.09 -19.92 11.05
N LYS A 218 4.90 -19.10 10.00
CA LYS A 218 5.76 -19.15 8.79
C LYS A 218 7.20 -18.74 9.05
N ASN A 219 7.44 -17.83 9.99
CA ASN A 219 8.77 -17.27 10.23
C ASN A 219 9.52 -17.95 11.38
N ASN A 220 8.86 -18.79 12.20
CA ASN A 220 9.47 -19.55 13.30
C ASN A 220 9.49 -21.08 13.05
N ALA A 221 9.11 -21.55 11.87
CA ALA A 221 9.20 -22.94 11.44
C ALA A 221 10.47 -23.17 10.61
#